data_40573540d8fe8635ca391577e76f5bfd
#
_entry.id   40573540d8fe8635ca391577e76f5bfd
#
_cell.length_a   1.000
_cell.length_b   1.000
_cell.length_c   1.000
_cell.angle_alpha   90.00
_cell.angle_beta   90.00
_cell.angle_gamma   90.00
#
_symmetry.space_group_name_H-M   'P 1'
#
loop_
_entity.id
_entity.type
_entity.pdbx_description
1 polymer ?
#
loop_
_entity_poly.entity_id
_entity_poly.type
_entity_poly.pdbx_seq_one_letter_code
_entity_poly.pdbx_strand_id
1 'polypeptide(L)' 'MLILEPNIQSPDDFYEALIEAHRGLSPDQSGMLNAKLILLLANQVGELGVLKDAVAKARKGIAPAGEDATLQAVA' A
#
# COMPACT_ATOMS: atom_id res chain seq x y z
N MET A 1 6.96 -6.52 15.85
CA MET A 1 8.14 -6.06 15.11
C MET A 1 7.91 -6.17 13.63
N LEU A 2 8.32 -5.15 12.87
CA LEU A 2 8.11 -5.15 11.44
C LEU A 2 9.02 -6.16 10.75
N ILE A 3 8.42 -7.04 9.93
CA ILE A 3 9.17 -8.03 9.16
C ILE A 3 9.49 -7.42 7.81
N LEU A 4 10.77 -7.35 7.46
CA LEU A 4 11.21 -6.76 6.20
C LEU A 4 11.64 -7.79 5.17
N GLU A 5 11.98 -9.02 5.58
CA GLU A 5 12.29 -10.08 4.64
C GLU A 5 11.00 -10.62 3.99
N PRO A 6 11.14 -11.28 2.83
CA PRO A 6 9.97 -11.87 2.18
C PRO A 6 9.21 -12.79 3.13
N ASN A 7 7.93 -12.54 3.29
CA ASN A 7 7.10 -13.25 4.25
C ASN A 7 5.72 -13.59 3.69
N ILE A 8 5.51 -13.35 2.41
CA ILE A 8 4.22 -13.60 1.78
C ILE A 8 4.24 -14.99 1.17
N GLN A 9 3.23 -15.80 1.54
CA GLN A 9 3.03 -17.09 0.88
C GLN A 9 2.55 -16.81 -0.54
N SER A 10 3.23 -17.37 -1.53
CA SER A 10 2.89 -17.19 -2.94
C SER A 10 2.77 -15.71 -3.32
N PRO A 11 3.88 -14.95 -3.25
CA PRO A 11 3.80 -13.51 -3.53
C PRO A 11 3.30 -13.19 -4.93
N ASP A 12 3.60 -14.01 -5.92
CA ASP A 12 3.13 -13.79 -7.29
C ASP A 12 1.62 -13.88 -7.38
N ASP A 13 1.03 -14.82 -6.64
CA ASP A 13 -0.43 -14.97 -6.62
C ASP A 13 -1.09 -13.77 -5.95
N PHE A 14 -0.47 -13.25 -4.90
CA PHE A 14 -1.00 -12.05 -4.24
C PHE A 14 -0.92 -10.84 -5.17
N TYR A 15 0.21 -10.69 -5.85
CA TYR A 15 0.39 -9.60 -6.79
C TYR A 15 -0.65 -9.65 -7.90
N GLU A 16 -0.89 -10.84 -8.44
CA GLU A 16 -1.91 -11.03 -9.46
C GLU A 16 -3.29 -10.66 -8.95
N ALA A 17 -3.60 -11.02 -7.71
CA ALA A 17 -4.88 -10.67 -7.10
C ALA A 17 -5.04 -9.15 -7.00
N LEU A 18 -3.96 -8.44 -6.69
CA LEU A 18 -4.00 -6.97 -6.63
C LEU A 18 -4.28 -6.38 -8.01
N ILE A 19 -3.59 -6.88 -9.03
CA ILE A 19 -3.79 -6.40 -10.40
C ILE A 19 -5.22 -6.63 -10.83
N GLU A 20 -5.76 -7.82 -10.58
CA GLU A 20 -7.13 -8.13 -10.94
C GLU A 20 -8.13 -7.25 -10.23
N ALA A 21 -7.88 -6.95 -8.96
CA ALA A 21 -8.78 -6.10 -8.19
C ALA A 21 -8.86 -4.69 -8.76
N HIS A 22 -7.79 -4.22 -9.39
CA HIS A 22 -7.75 -2.88 -9.98
C HIS A 22 -8.30 -2.82 -11.41
N ARG A 23 -8.57 -3.96 -12.01
CA ARG A 23 -9.00 -4.01 -13.41
C ARG A 23 -10.30 -3.23 -13.61
N GLY A 24 -10.30 -2.33 -14.57
CA GLY A 24 -11.49 -1.55 -14.90
C GLY A 24 -11.77 -0.37 -14.00
N LEU A 25 -10.89 -0.11 -13.03
CA LEU A 25 -11.09 1.02 -12.10
C LEU A 25 -10.39 2.27 -12.61
N SER A 26 -11.01 3.42 -12.32
CA SER A 26 -10.35 4.71 -12.54
C SER A 26 -9.25 4.90 -11.51
N PRO A 27 -8.33 5.88 -11.73
CA PRO A 27 -7.31 6.18 -10.71
C PRO A 27 -7.90 6.49 -9.34
N ASP A 28 -9.00 7.26 -9.30
CA ASP A 28 -9.64 7.57 -8.03
C ASP A 28 -10.19 6.32 -7.35
N GLN A 29 -10.81 5.44 -8.13
CA GLN A 29 -11.35 4.20 -7.59
C GLN A 29 -10.24 3.28 -7.11
N SER A 30 -9.13 3.22 -7.83
CA SER A 30 -7.97 2.44 -7.39
C SER A 30 -7.42 2.96 -6.07
N GLY A 31 -7.41 4.29 -5.90
CA GLY A 31 -7.02 4.89 -4.63
C GLY A 31 -7.93 4.48 -3.49
N MET A 32 -9.23 4.42 -3.75
CA MET A 32 -10.20 3.98 -2.75
C MET A 32 -9.99 2.51 -2.38
N LEU A 33 -9.74 1.67 -3.36
CA LEU A 33 -9.46 0.26 -3.10
C LEU A 33 -8.23 0.11 -2.22
N ASN A 34 -7.16 0.82 -2.56
CA ASN A 34 -5.92 0.76 -1.80
C ASN A 34 -6.12 1.24 -0.36
N ALA A 35 -6.88 2.31 -0.16
CA ALA A 35 -7.15 2.82 1.18
C ALA A 35 -7.91 1.79 2.02
N LYS A 36 -8.92 1.16 1.44
CA LYS A 36 -9.68 0.13 2.14
C LYS A 36 -8.82 -1.09 2.46
N LEU A 37 -7.98 -1.49 1.51
CA LEU A 37 -7.09 -2.63 1.71
C LEU A 37 -6.12 -2.38 2.84
N ILE A 38 -5.57 -1.16 2.90
CA ILE A 38 -4.65 -0.79 3.98
C ILE A 38 -5.32 -0.98 5.34
N LEU A 39 -6.57 -0.53 5.47
CA LEU A 39 -7.30 -0.66 6.73
C LEU A 39 -7.58 -2.12 7.09
N LEU A 40 -7.93 -2.93 6.10
CA LEU A 40 -8.17 -4.34 6.34
C LEU A 40 -6.90 -5.06 6.77
N LEU A 41 -5.78 -4.78 6.10
CA LEU A 41 -4.51 -5.39 6.45
C LEU A 41 -4.00 -4.88 7.80
N ALA A 42 -4.20 -3.59 8.08
CA ALA A 42 -3.83 -3.02 9.38
C ALA A 42 -4.59 -3.70 10.50
N ASN A 43 -5.89 -3.95 10.30
CA ASN A 43 -6.69 -4.65 11.29
C ASN A 43 -6.19 -6.08 11.50
N GLN A 44 -5.72 -6.72 10.45
CA GLN A 44 -5.17 -8.06 10.54
C GLN A 44 -3.87 -8.07 11.36
N VAL A 45 -3.01 -7.06 11.18
CA VAL A 45 -1.78 -6.93 11.94
C VAL A 45 -2.07 -6.57 13.40
N GLY A 46 -2.90 -5.58 13.61
CA GLY A 46 -3.43 -5.24 14.93
C GLY A 46 -2.52 -4.47 15.86
N GLU A 47 -1.21 -4.44 15.64
CA GLU A 47 -0.27 -3.81 16.55
C GLU A 47 0.15 -2.42 16.06
N LEU A 48 -0.22 -1.39 16.81
CA LEU A 48 0.00 -0.02 16.39
C LEU A 48 1.47 0.32 16.13
N GLY A 49 2.37 -0.16 16.98
CA GLY A 49 3.80 0.10 16.81
C GLY A 49 4.32 -0.41 15.48
N VAL A 50 3.92 -1.65 15.12
CA VAL A 50 4.31 -2.24 13.84
C VAL A 50 3.72 -1.45 12.69
N LEU A 51 2.47 -1.02 12.81
CA LEU A 51 1.81 -0.24 11.77
C LEU A 51 2.50 1.10 11.56
N LYS A 52 2.89 1.78 12.64
CA LYS A 52 3.61 3.04 12.53
C LYS A 52 4.97 2.84 11.87
N ASP A 53 5.67 1.77 12.20
CA ASP A 53 6.95 1.46 11.58
C ASP A 53 6.77 1.20 10.08
N ALA A 54 5.73 0.49 9.71
CA ALA A 54 5.44 0.22 8.30
C ALA A 54 5.15 1.51 7.54
N VAL A 55 4.37 2.41 8.14
CA VAL A 55 4.05 3.70 7.52
C VAL A 55 5.34 4.51 7.29
N ALA A 56 6.19 4.57 8.29
CA ALA A 56 7.46 5.31 8.18
C ALA A 56 8.34 4.71 7.10
N LYS A 57 8.41 3.39 7.03
CA LYS A 57 9.21 2.71 6.01
C LYS A 57 8.65 2.97 4.61
N ALA A 58 7.34 2.92 4.47
CA ALA A 58 6.70 3.16 3.19
C ALA A 58 6.86 4.59 2.71
N ARG A 59 6.87 5.55 3.65
CA ARG A 59 6.99 6.97 3.32
C ARG A 59 8.42 7.34 2.89
N LYS A 60 9.38 6.58 3.33
CA LYS A 60 10.78 6.89 3.09
C LYS A 60 11.07 6.85 1.58
N GLY A 61 11.79 7.84 1.11
CA GLY A 61 12.13 7.92 -0.32
C GLY A 61 11.08 8.55 -1.19
N ILE A 62 9.96 8.94 -0.61
CA ILE A 62 8.90 9.63 -1.36
C ILE A 62 8.98 11.12 -1.06
N ALA A 63 9.34 11.90 -2.06
CA ALA A 63 9.42 13.35 -1.90
C ALA A 63 8.02 13.94 -1.87
N PRO A 64 7.79 14.99 -1.03
CA PRO A 64 6.51 15.70 -1.07
C PRO A 64 6.29 16.27 -2.46
N ALA A 65 5.04 16.30 -2.89
CA ALA A 65 4.71 16.80 -4.22
C ALA A 65 5.09 18.27 -4.38
N GLY A 66 4.93 19.04 -3.33
CA GLY A 66 5.16 20.47 -3.45
C GLY A 66 4.34 21.04 -4.60
N GLU A 67 5.03 21.69 -5.53
CA GLU A 67 4.38 22.26 -6.70
C GLU A 67 4.15 21.25 -7.79
N ASP A 68 4.75 20.09 -7.69
CA ASP A 68 4.68 19.09 -8.74
C ASP A 68 3.66 18.02 -8.39
N ALA A 69 2.41 18.40 -8.47
CA ALA A 69 1.32 17.50 -8.09
C ALA A 69 1.19 16.30 -9.02
N THR A 70 1.77 16.35 -10.20
CA THR A 70 1.67 15.25 -11.14
C THR A 70 2.34 13.98 -10.61
N LEU A 71 3.32 14.14 -9.75
CA LEU A 71 4.02 13.00 -9.19
C LEU A 71 3.13 12.17 -8.27
N GLN A 72 2.06 12.72 -7.80
CA GLN A 72 1.17 12.01 -6.89
C GLN A 72 0.30 10.98 -7.59
N ALA A 73 0.19 11.08 -8.90
CA ALA A 73 -0.63 10.16 -9.66
C ALA A 73 -0.04 8.76 -9.71
N VAL A 74 1.15 8.61 -9.20
CA VAL A 74 1.87 7.33 -9.28
C VAL A 74 1.56 6.42 -8.10
N ALA A 75 0.57 6.63 -7.41
CA ALA A 75 0.26 5.79 -6.26
C ALA A 75 -0.13 4.37 -6.62
#